data_5f3363600f91b5ceb67db67b8fff80bd
#
_entry.id   5f3363600f91b5ceb67db67b8fff80bd
#
_cell.length_a   1.000
_cell.length_b   1.000
_cell.length_c   1.000
_cell.angle_alpha   90.00
_cell.angle_beta   90.00
_cell.angle_gamma   90.00
#
_symmetry.space_group_name_H-M   'P 1'
#
loop_
_entity.id
_entity.type
_entity.pdbx_description
1 polymer ?
#
loop_
_entity_poly.entity_id
_entity_poly.type
_entity_poly.pdbx_seq_one_letter_code
_entity_poly.pdbx_strand_id
1 'polypeptide(L)'
;MTKDEKYISRCLQLAYNGLCNTAPNPMVGAVIVYHDTIIGEGYHIRCGEAHAEVNSIRSVKDENLLKESTIYVSLEPCSHYGKTPPCADLIIEKRIPKVVIGCIDPFSQVAGKGIEKLRKAGIEVTVGVLEEECRHLIRRFITFNTLKRPYITLKWAESAGGFI
;
A
#
# COMPACT_ATOMS: atom_id res chain seq x y z
N MET A 1 13.63 14.71 4.91
CA MET A 1 12.45 13.82 4.87
C MET A 1 11.23 14.65 5.20
N THR A 2 10.30 14.76 4.27
CA THR A 2 9.04 15.47 4.46
C THR A 2 8.11 14.70 5.42
N LYS A 3 7.01 15.34 5.84
CA LYS A 3 5.98 14.69 6.67
C LYS A 3 5.39 13.47 5.97
N ASP A 4 5.05 13.59 4.70
CA ASP A 4 4.44 12.50 3.93
C ASP A 4 5.42 11.35 3.71
N GLU A 5 6.70 11.64 3.43
CA GLU A 5 7.74 10.61 3.33
C GLU A 5 7.91 9.83 4.66
N LYS A 6 7.81 10.50 5.81
CA LYS A 6 7.88 9.85 7.12
C LYS A 6 6.79 8.77 7.26
N TYR A 7 5.55 9.09 6.89
CA TYR A 7 4.43 8.15 7.06
C TYR A 7 4.41 7.08 5.98
N ILE A 8 4.78 7.38 4.74
CA ILE A 8 4.97 6.33 3.71
C ILE A 8 6.13 5.40 4.08
N SER A 9 7.22 5.91 4.65
CA SER A 9 8.30 5.05 5.18
C SER A 9 7.78 4.09 6.27
N ARG A 10 6.86 4.57 7.14
CA ARG A 10 6.21 3.69 8.12
C ARG A 10 5.32 2.62 7.45
N CYS A 11 4.58 2.99 6.40
CA CYS A 11 3.82 2.02 5.61
C CYS A 11 4.72 0.92 5.02
N LEU A 12 5.90 1.30 4.50
CA LEU A 12 6.88 0.33 3.98
C LEU A 12 7.38 -0.64 5.06
N GLN A 13 7.70 -0.13 6.26
CA GLN A 13 8.11 -0.97 7.40
C GLN A 13 7.02 -1.98 7.78
N LEU A 14 5.77 -1.54 7.86
CA LEU A 14 4.63 -2.41 8.16
C LEU A 14 4.43 -3.47 7.07
N ALA A 15 4.53 -3.08 5.80
CA ALA A 15 4.35 -3.98 4.67
C ALA A 15 5.34 -5.16 4.68
N TYR A 16 6.57 -4.97 5.15
CA TYR A 16 7.55 -6.04 5.28
C TYR A 16 7.11 -7.18 6.20
N ASN A 17 6.21 -6.94 7.15
CA ASN A 17 5.66 -8.00 8.00
C ASN A 17 4.81 -9.02 7.22
N GLY A 18 4.34 -8.65 6.03
CA GLY A 18 3.63 -9.55 5.11
C GLY A 18 4.53 -10.43 4.24
N LEU A 19 5.86 -10.30 4.37
CA LEU A 19 6.81 -11.07 3.56
C LEU A 19 6.57 -12.59 3.70
N CYS A 20 6.57 -13.28 2.56
CA CYS A 20 6.30 -14.72 2.41
C CYS A 20 4.83 -15.14 2.61
N ASN A 21 3.93 -14.28 3.06
CA ASN A 21 2.54 -14.63 3.33
C ASN A 21 1.54 -14.04 2.33
N THR A 22 1.89 -12.91 1.70
CA THR A 22 0.95 -12.18 0.82
C THR A 22 0.91 -12.69 -0.61
N ALA A 23 1.93 -13.40 -1.08
CA ALA A 23 1.97 -13.88 -2.47
C ALA A 23 0.73 -14.70 -2.85
N PRO A 24 0.15 -14.49 -4.05
CA PRO A 24 0.58 -13.64 -5.16
C PRO A 24 0.26 -12.14 -5.01
N ASN A 25 -0.43 -11.73 -3.94
CA ASN A 25 -0.74 -10.33 -3.68
C ASN A 25 0.51 -9.52 -3.32
N PRO A 26 0.53 -8.19 -3.55
CA PRO A 26 1.63 -7.34 -3.13
C PRO A 26 1.67 -7.16 -1.60
N MET A 27 2.85 -6.90 -1.08
CA MET A 27 3.03 -6.41 0.29
C MET A 27 2.58 -4.96 0.35
N VAL A 28 1.62 -4.65 1.21
CA VAL A 28 1.08 -3.29 1.38
C VAL A 28 1.01 -2.96 2.86
N GLY A 29 1.33 -1.72 3.20
CA GLY A 29 1.16 -1.15 4.53
C GLY A 29 0.38 0.15 4.46
N ALA A 30 -0.36 0.44 5.52
CA ALA A 30 -1.14 1.66 5.66
C ALA A 30 -1.08 2.20 7.09
N VAL A 31 -1.07 3.53 7.21
CA VAL A 31 -1.19 4.22 8.50
C VAL A 31 -2.24 5.32 8.42
N ILE A 32 -2.92 5.58 9.53
CA ILE A 32 -3.88 6.66 9.69
C ILE A 32 -3.31 7.67 10.67
N VAL A 33 -3.29 8.92 10.25
CA VAL A 33 -2.67 10.02 10.99
C VAL A 33 -3.71 11.11 11.27
N TYR A 34 -3.83 11.45 12.54
CA TYR A 34 -4.63 12.56 13.05
C TYR A 34 -3.72 13.52 13.82
N HIS A 35 -3.71 14.82 13.43
CA HIS A 35 -2.85 15.84 14.05
C HIS A 35 -1.41 15.36 14.33
N ASP A 36 -0.72 14.86 13.30
CA ASP A 36 0.66 14.35 13.35
C ASP A 36 0.89 13.11 14.23
N THR A 37 -0.18 12.53 14.76
CA THR A 37 -0.13 11.30 15.57
C THR A 37 -0.70 10.14 14.75
N ILE A 38 0.01 9.03 14.71
CA ILE A 38 -0.49 7.77 14.14
C ILE A 38 -1.54 7.21 15.10
N ILE A 39 -2.79 7.09 14.62
CA ILE A 39 -3.92 6.54 15.38
C ILE A 39 -4.36 5.16 14.92
N GLY A 40 -3.88 4.72 13.75
CA GLY A 40 -4.14 3.39 13.22
C GLY A 40 -3.01 2.92 12.30
N GLU A 41 -2.71 1.63 12.35
CA GLU A 41 -1.68 0.99 11.54
C GLU A 41 -2.17 -0.38 11.05
N GLY A 42 -1.78 -0.75 9.84
CA GLY A 42 -2.12 -2.04 9.29
C GLY A 42 -1.23 -2.42 8.11
N TYR A 43 -1.19 -3.70 7.81
CA TYR A 43 -0.55 -4.24 6.61
C TYR A 43 -1.35 -5.43 6.09
N HIS A 44 -1.13 -5.81 4.84
CA HIS A 44 -1.70 -7.01 4.27
C HIS A 44 -0.98 -8.23 4.86
N ILE A 45 -1.69 -8.98 5.70
CA ILE A 45 -1.09 -10.05 6.51
C ILE A 45 -0.88 -11.30 5.67
N ARG A 46 -1.93 -11.73 4.93
CA ARG A 46 -1.92 -12.96 4.14
C ARG A 46 -2.83 -12.84 2.92
N CYS A 47 -2.44 -13.50 1.83
CA CYS A 47 -3.26 -13.60 0.62
C CYS A 47 -4.68 -14.11 0.96
N GLY A 48 -5.70 -13.39 0.45
CA GLY A 48 -7.11 -13.69 0.67
C GLY A 48 -7.73 -13.08 1.94
N GLU A 49 -6.93 -12.48 2.81
CA GLU A 49 -7.37 -11.75 4.00
C GLU A 49 -7.52 -10.23 3.73
N ALA A 50 -7.85 -9.49 4.79
CA ALA A 50 -8.05 -8.04 4.74
C ALA A 50 -6.82 -7.29 4.22
N HIS A 51 -7.05 -6.27 3.41
CA HIS A 51 -6.00 -5.38 2.91
C HIS A 51 -5.48 -4.44 4.02
N ALA A 52 -4.34 -3.80 3.77
CA ALA A 52 -3.67 -2.91 4.71
C ALA A 52 -4.58 -1.78 5.20
N GLU A 53 -5.36 -1.18 4.29
CA GLU A 53 -6.28 -0.09 4.58
C GLU A 53 -7.39 -0.54 5.55
N VAL A 54 -7.94 -1.73 5.33
CA VAL A 54 -8.95 -2.32 6.22
C VAL A 54 -8.39 -2.54 7.61
N ASN A 55 -7.17 -3.12 7.68
CA ASN A 55 -6.50 -3.40 8.95
C ASN A 55 -6.13 -2.11 9.69
N SER A 56 -5.66 -1.07 8.99
CA SER A 56 -5.33 0.21 9.59
C SER A 56 -6.57 0.93 10.13
N ILE A 57 -7.69 0.92 9.40
CA ILE A 57 -8.95 1.50 9.86
C ILE A 57 -9.49 0.75 11.09
N ARG A 58 -9.46 -0.58 11.09
CA ARG A 58 -9.91 -1.40 12.22
C ARG A 58 -9.08 -1.22 13.49
N SER A 59 -7.83 -0.80 13.36
CA SER A 59 -6.95 -0.55 14.51
C SER A 59 -7.20 0.79 15.20
N VAL A 60 -7.98 1.68 14.58
CA VAL A 60 -8.34 2.99 15.15
C VAL A 60 -9.34 2.79 16.30
N LYS A 61 -9.03 3.32 17.47
CA LYS A 61 -9.89 3.18 18.67
C LYS A 61 -11.12 4.07 18.62
N ASP A 62 -10.99 5.30 18.13
CA ASP A 62 -12.08 6.26 17.98
C ASP A 62 -12.27 6.58 16.49
N GLU A 63 -13.25 5.93 15.86
CA GLU A 63 -13.54 6.11 14.45
C GLU A 63 -14.02 7.53 14.08
N ASN A 64 -14.46 8.34 15.04
CA ASN A 64 -14.86 9.73 14.76
C ASN A 64 -13.68 10.57 14.24
N LEU A 65 -12.46 10.24 14.67
CA LEU A 65 -11.24 10.92 14.26
C LEU A 65 -10.91 10.70 12.77
N LEU A 66 -11.44 9.66 12.14
CA LEU A 66 -11.19 9.36 10.72
C LEU A 66 -11.59 10.51 9.81
N LYS A 67 -12.64 11.27 10.15
CA LYS A 67 -13.16 12.40 9.36
C LYS A 67 -12.22 13.61 9.29
N GLU A 68 -11.20 13.63 10.13
CA GLU A 68 -10.18 14.68 10.17
C GLU A 68 -8.76 14.12 9.98
N SER A 69 -8.67 12.85 9.59
CA SER A 69 -7.40 12.12 9.44
C SER A 69 -6.94 12.05 7.99
N THR A 70 -5.66 11.74 7.83
CA THR A 70 -5.06 11.36 6.55
C THR A 70 -4.71 9.88 6.60
N ILE A 71 -5.09 9.13 5.56
CA ILE A 71 -4.59 7.77 5.37
C ILE A 71 -3.41 7.79 4.41
N TYR A 72 -2.33 7.13 4.80
CA TYR A 72 -1.14 6.87 4.00
C TYR A 72 -1.13 5.40 3.62
N VAL A 73 -0.82 5.09 2.38
CA VAL A 73 -0.75 3.72 1.87
C VAL A 73 0.37 3.56 0.85
N SER A 74 1.12 2.48 0.94
CA SER A 74 2.29 2.26 0.05
C SER A 74 1.91 1.93 -1.40
N LEU A 75 0.66 1.50 -1.66
CA LEU A 75 0.13 1.16 -2.98
C LEU A 75 -1.27 1.74 -3.16
N GLU A 76 -1.64 2.07 -4.38
CA GLU A 76 -2.98 2.53 -4.75
C GLU A 76 -4.09 1.65 -4.16
N PRO A 77 -5.09 2.21 -3.44
CA PRO A 77 -6.24 1.46 -2.94
C PRO A 77 -7.05 0.83 -4.07
N CYS A 78 -7.40 -0.44 -3.92
CA CYS A 78 -8.17 -1.16 -4.92
C CYS A 78 -9.56 -0.53 -5.15
N SER A 79 -10.03 -0.58 -6.41
CA SER A 79 -11.31 -0.01 -6.84
C SER A 79 -12.30 -1.04 -7.38
N HIS A 80 -11.89 -2.30 -7.55
CA HIS A 80 -12.72 -3.37 -8.07
C HIS A 80 -13.27 -4.25 -6.94
N TYR A 81 -14.47 -4.76 -7.14
CA TYR A 81 -15.08 -5.75 -6.24
C TYR A 81 -14.38 -7.10 -6.43
N GLY A 82 -13.81 -7.61 -5.35
CA GLY A 82 -13.30 -8.96 -5.25
C GLY A 82 -14.16 -9.78 -4.28
N LYS A 83 -13.52 -10.50 -3.35
CA LYS A 83 -14.22 -11.19 -2.25
C LYS A 83 -14.77 -10.20 -1.21
N THR A 84 -14.23 -9.00 -1.15
CA THR A 84 -14.60 -7.90 -0.25
C THR A 84 -14.83 -6.62 -1.04
N PRO A 85 -15.59 -5.66 -0.49
CA PRO A 85 -15.71 -4.33 -1.09
C PRO A 85 -14.34 -3.67 -1.29
N PRO A 86 -14.19 -2.82 -2.33
CA PRO A 86 -12.94 -2.12 -2.61
C PRO A 86 -12.48 -1.23 -1.45
N CYS A 87 -11.16 -1.13 -1.23
CA CYS A 87 -10.60 -0.24 -0.20
C CYS A 87 -10.93 1.23 -0.46
N ALA A 88 -10.99 1.65 -1.74
CA ALA A 88 -11.41 3.00 -2.08
C ALA A 88 -12.83 3.32 -1.59
N ASP A 89 -13.76 2.36 -1.66
CA ASP A 89 -15.13 2.53 -1.14
C ASP A 89 -15.15 2.65 0.38
N LEU A 90 -14.36 1.84 1.07
CA LEU A 90 -14.26 1.90 2.51
C LEU A 90 -13.70 3.27 2.98
N ILE A 91 -12.68 3.80 2.30
CA ILE A 91 -12.11 5.12 2.60
C ILE A 91 -13.19 6.22 2.44
N ILE A 92 -13.98 6.14 1.35
CA ILE A 92 -15.09 7.07 1.10
C ILE A 92 -16.18 6.94 2.18
N GLU A 93 -16.60 5.71 2.51
CA GLU A 93 -17.59 5.42 3.54
C GLU A 93 -17.19 5.98 4.91
N LYS A 94 -15.92 5.80 5.28
CA LYS A 94 -15.35 6.33 6.53
C LYS A 94 -15.11 7.85 6.50
N ARG A 95 -15.34 8.49 5.35
CA ARG A 95 -15.20 9.94 5.14
C ARG A 95 -13.81 10.47 5.47
N ILE A 96 -12.77 9.70 5.16
CA ILE A 96 -11.38 10.15 5.34
C ILE A 96 -11.09 11.20 4.27
N PRO A 97 -10.75 12.46 4.64
CA PRO A 97 -10.70 13.56 3.68
C PRO A 97 -9.45 13.59 2.81
N LYS A 98 -8.39 12.89 3.22
CA LYS A 98 -7.09 12.93 2.53
C LYS A 98 -6.44 11.55 2.45
N VAL A 99 -5.90 11.24 1.27
CA VAL A 99 -5.17 10.00 0.97
C VAL A 99 -3.81 10.34 0.38
N VAL A 100 -2.74 9.75 0.92
CA VAL A 100 -1.38 9.84 0.38
C VAL A 100 -0.93 8.46 -0.04
N ILE A 101 -0.51 8.33 -1.30
CA ILE A 101 -0.22 7.07 -1.97
C ILE A 101 1.25 7.03 -2.37
N GLY A 102 1.94 5.94 -2.05
CA GLY A 102 3.32 5.71 -2.46
C GLY A 102 3.44 5.51 -3.96
N CYS A 103 2.84 4.46 -4.51
CA CYS A 103 2.88 4.20 -5.95
C CYS A 103 1.53 3.73 -6.50
N ILE A 104 1.35 3.90 -7.82
CA ILE A 104 0.18 3.43 -8.55
C ILE A 104 0.28 1.92 -8.74
N ASP A 105 -0.88 1.22 -8.71
CA ASP A 105 -0.94 -0.21 -8.99
C ASP A 105 -0.58 -0.46 -10.46
N PRO A 106 0.43 -1.31 -10.76
CA PRO A 106 0.84 -1.60 -12.13
C PRO A 106 -0.16 -2.46 -12.90
N PHE A 107 -1.16 -3.05 -12.22
CA PHE A 107 -2.15 -3.89 -12.85
C PHE A 107 -3.13 -3.04 -13.66
N SER A 108 -3.14 -3.22 -14.98
CA SER A 108 -3.86 -2.36 -15.94
C SER A 108 -5.36 -2.22 -15.71
N GLN A 109 -5.98 -3.19 -15.01
CA GLN A 109 -7.40 -3.12 -14.65
C GLN A 109 -7.67 -2.21 -13.44
N VAL A 110 -6.64 -1.87 -12.66
CA VAL A 110 -6.72 -1.07 -11.44
C VAL A 110 -6.08 0.30 -11.64
N ALA A 111 -4.99 0.37 -12.39
CA ALA A 111 -4.11 1.53 -12.56
C ALA A 111 -4.86 2.87 -12.66
N GLY A 112 -4.77 3.68 -11.61
CA GLY A 112 -5.39 5.00 -11.53
C GLY A 112 -6.89 5.03 -11.20
N LYS A 113 -7.60 3.90 -11.26
CA LYS A 113 -9.06 3.87 -11.03
C LYS A 113 -9.43 4.11 -9.56
N GLY A 114 -8.62 3.62 -8.63
CA GLY A 114 -8.80 3.89 -7.21
C GLY A 114 -8.62 5.36 -6.91
N ILE A 115 -7.56 5.97 -7.46
CA ILE A 115 -7.27 7.40 -7.35
C ILE A 115 -8.40 8.25 -7.94
N GLU A 116 -8.85 7.90 -9.15
CA GLU A 116 -9.94 8.61 -9.81
C GLU A 116 -11.24 8.55 -9.00
N LYS A 117 -11.56 7.39 -8.44
CA LYS A 117 -12.75 7.19 -7.60
C LYS A 117 -12.70 8.03 -6.33
N LEU A 118 -11.57 8.07 -5.64
CA LEU A 118 -11.36 8.90 -4.45
C LEU A 118 -11.50 10.38 -4.78
N ARG A 119 -10.87 10.85 -5.87
CA ARG A 119 -10.97 12.25 -6.31
C ARG A 119 -12.40 12.65 -6.70
N LYS A 120 -13.15 11.78 -7.38
CA LYS A 120 -14.57 12.01 -7.71
C LYS A 120 -15.45 12.12 -6.46
N ALA A 121 -15.08 11.46 -5.38
CA ALA A 121 -15.75 11.59 -4.08
C ALA A 121 -15.34 12.85 -3.28
N GLY A 122 -14.50 13.72 -3.84
CA GLY A 122 -14.04 14.96 -3.18
C GLY A 122 -12.88 14.76 -2.22
N ILE A 123 -12.21 13.61 -2.23
CA ILE A 123 -11.06 13.32 -1.36
C ILE A 123 -9.79 13.92 -1.97
N GLU A 124 -8.98 14.59 -1.17
CA GLU A 124 -7.64 15.06 -1.57
C GLU A 124 -6.70 13.86 -1.74
N VAL A 125 -6.10 13.70 -2.93
CA VAL A 125 -5.21 12.57 -3.22
C VAL A 125 -3.86 13.04 -3.71
N THR A 126 -2.81 12.76 -2.92
CA THR A 126 -1.39 12.92 -3.26
C THR A 126 -0.83 11.56 -3.70
N VAL A 127 -0.02 11.52 -4.75
CA VAL A 127 0.54 10.28 -5.31
C VAL A 127 2.04 10.46 -5.56
N GLY A 128 2.81 9.38 -5.43
CA GLY A 128 4.23 9.34 -5.79
C GLY A 128 5.18 9.67 -4.63
N VAL A 129 4.71 9.56 -3.40
CA VAL A 129 5.57 9.77 -2.22
C VAL A 129 6.40 8.51 -1.95
N LEU A 130 7.74 8.62 -2.02
CA LEU A 130 8.67 7.49 -1.99
C LEU A 130 8.30 6.41 -3.02
N GLU A 131 7.99 6.85 -4.24
CA GLU A 131 7.47 5.94 -5.28
C GLU A 131 8.47 4.83 -5.61
N GLU A 132 9.75 5.14 -5.72
CA GLU A 132 10.80 4.17 -6.05
C GLU A 132 10.90 3.07 -4.98
N GLU A 133 10.88 3.44 -3.71
CA GLU A 133 10.93 2.52 -2.58
C GLU A 133 9.68 1.64 -2.52
N CYS A 134 8.50 2.22 -2.77
CA CYS A 134 7.25 1.49 -2.83
C CYS A 134 7.25 0.48 -3.99
N ARG A 135 7.69 0.89 -5.17
CA ARG A 135 7.83 0.00 -6.34
C ARG A 135 8.88 -1.09 -6.10
N HIS A 136 10.00 -0.75 -5.45
CA HIS A 136 11.03 -1.72 -5.11
C HIS A 136 10.49 -2.80 -4.15
N LEU A 137 9.70 -2.43 -3.14
CA LEU A 137 9.08 -3.37 -2.23
C LEU A 137 8.24 -4.42 -2.97
N ILE A 138 7.44 -3.99 -3.93
CA ILE A 138 6.52 -4.87 -4.68
C ILE A 138 7.07 -5.30 -6.06
N ARG A 139 8.38 -5.21 -6.31
CA ARG A 139 9.01 -5.47 -7.62
C ARG A 139 8.67 -6.83 -8.22
N ARG A 140 8.48 -7.86 -7.37
CA ARG A 140 8.07 -9.21 -7.82
C ARG A 140 6.66 -9.19 -8.41
N PHE A 141 5.74 -8.51 -7.73
CA PHE A 141 4.37 -8.30 -8.18
C PHE A 141 4.33 -7.48 -9.47
N ILE A 142 5.12 -6.39 -9.56
CA ILE A 142 5.24 -5.57 -10.77
C ILE A 142 5.72 -6.43 -11.93
N THR A 143 6.85 -7.13 -11.79
CA THR A 143 7.44 -7.96 -12.85
C THR A 143 6.44 -8.98 -13.39
N PHE A 144 5.72 -9.68 -12.50
CA PHE A 144 4.73 -10.67 -12.91
C PHE A 144 3.55 -10.02 -13.66
N ASN A 145 3.01 -8.92 -13.16
CA ASN A 145 1.82 -8.29 -13.75
C ASN A 145 2.11 -7.54 -15.06
N THR A 146 3.30 -6.96 -15.20
CA THR A 146 3.68 -6.18 -16.39
C THR A 146 4.38 -7.02 -17.46
N LEU A 147 5.33 -7.89 -17.06
CA LEU A 147 6.17 -8.65 -17.98
C LEU A 147 5.71 -10.11 -18.14
N LYS A 148 4.72 -10.57 -17.39
CA LYS A 148 4.17 -11.93 -17.42
C LYS A 148 5.23 -13.03 -17.24
N ARG A 149 6.25 -12.74 -16.42
CA ARG A 149 7.32 -13.67 -16.07
C ARG A 149 7.66 -13.56 -14.57
N PRO A 150 8.30 -14.58 -13.98
CA PRO A 150 8.77 -14.49 -12.60
C PRO A 150 9.88 -13.44 -12.46
N TYR A 151 10.02 -12.89 -11.27
CA TYR A 151 11.20 -12.13 -10.85
C TYR A 151 12.30 -13.09 -10.46
N ILE A 152 13.40 -13.11 -11.22
CA ILE A 152 14.50 -14.04 -11.04
C ILE A 152 15.59 -13.37 -10.20
N THR A 153 16.01 -14.04 -9.14
CA THR A 153 17.16 -13.63 -8.32
C THR A 153 18.21 -14.71 -8.40
N LEU A 154 19.40 -14.37 -8.87
CA LEU A 154 20.56 -15.23 -8.82
C LEU A 154 21.38 -14.89 -7.58
N LYS A 155 21.74 -15.91 -6.83
CA LYS A 155 22.66 -15.79 -5.70
C LYS A 155 23.75 -16.85 -5.86
N TRP A 156 24.99 -16.41 -5.82
CA TRP A 156 26.15 -17.31 -5.81
C TRP A 156 27.16 -16.80 -4.79
N ALA A 157 28.04 -17.68 -4.39
CA ALA A 157 29.23 -17.35 -3.60
C ALA A 157 30.44 -17.75 -4.40
N GLU A 158 31.46 -16.90 -4.38
CA GLU A 158 32.75 -17.21 -5.03
C GLU A 158 33.89 -16.89 -4.07
N SER A 159 35.01 -17.60 -4.24
CA SER A 159 36.27 -17.30 -3.56
C SER A 159 36.89 -16.01 -4.13
N ALA A 160 37.88 -15.44 -3.44
CA ALA A 160 38.65 -14.30 -3.95
C ALA A 160 39.32 -14.55 -5.31
N GLY A 161 39.49 -15.81 -5.70
CA GLY A 161 40.00 -16.23 -7.01
C GLY A 161 38.95 -16.42 -8.08
N GLY A 162 37.65 -16.14 -7.81
CA GLY A 162 36.55 -16.25 -8.77
C GLY A 162 36.02 -17.69 -8.96
N PHE A 163 36.34 -18.61 -8.07
CA PHE A 163 35.84 -20.01 -8.12
C PHE A 163 34.57 -20.13 -7.26
N ILE A 164 33.57 -20.87 -7.80
CA ILE A 164 32.31 -21.24 -7.12
C ILE A 164 32.53 -22.53 -6.33
#